data_7ba64b8f382b0cd80ad527a81fc59075
#
_entry.id   7ba64b8f382b0cd80ad527a81fc59075
#
_cell.length_a   1.000
_cell.length_b   1.000
_cell.length_c   1.000
_cell.angle_alpha   90.00
_cell.angle_beta   90.00
_cell.angle_gamma   90.00
#
_symmetry.space_group_name_H-M   'P 1'
#
loop_
_entity.id
_entity.type
_entity.pdbx_description
1 polymer ?
#
loop_
_entity_poly.entity_id
_entity_poly.type
_entity_poly.pdbx_seq_one_letter_code
_entity_poly.pdbx_strand_id
1 'polypeptide(L)'
;KYAYTFRGYAAVARVVEIVTGKRFPEVLDEKLLKPLGMSDTTFEPKLELMKRHPRYAKHIADRDDEEISAYLEKRKRESKGFVNTAGALISTPDDLVKFYRLHSLRGKLAGNQLIPVKVLAKLYEKQPGSTGYGLGFKLYGDAVVGHGGASGTIGVVDLKNDRVVVILTQAGSTAARPFTRRGRKLALEILAKHMDSLP
;
A
#
# COMPACT_ATOMS: atom_id res chain seq x y z
N LYS A 1 16.92 17.06 -9.52
CA LYS A 1 16.02 17.67 -8.51
C LYS A 1 14.95 16.67 -8.13
N TYR A 2 14.79 16.33 -6.85
CA TYR A 2 13.73 15.47 -6.37
C TYR A 2 12.36 16.12 -6.59
N ALA A 3 11.40 15.35 -7.11
CA ALA A 3 10.00 15.78 -7.21
C ALA A 3 9.09 14.59 -6.85
N TYR A 4 8.21 14.77 -5.88
CA TYR A 4 7.18 13.80 -5.58
C TYR A 4 6.14 13.79 -6.71
N THR A 5 5.98 12.66 -7.41
CA THR A 5 5.08 12.56 -8.56
C THR A 5 4.47 11.17 -8.70
N PHE A 6 3.23 11.11 -9.14
CA PHE A 6 2.54 9.85 -9.46
C PHE A 6 3.04 9.21 -10.76
N ARG A 7 3.59 10.02 -11.68
CA ARG A 7 4.05 9.56 -13.00
C ARG A 7 5.20 8.55 -12.91
N GLY A 8 6.05 8.67 -11.89
CA GLY A 8 7.15 7.74 -11.69
C GLY A 8 6.68 6.29 -11.48
N TYR A 9 5.63 6.10 -10.69
CA TYR A 9 5.08 4.75 -10.44
C TYR A 9 4.46 4.15 -11.71
N ALA A 10 3.78 4.96 -12.52
CA ALA A 10 3.23 4.52 -13.80
C ALA A 10 4.34 4.08 -14.77
N ALA A 11 5.44 4.83 -14.83
CA ALA A 11 6.60 4.48 -15.65
C ALA A 11 7.25 3.15 -15.19
N VAL A 12 7.43 2.97 -13.88
CA VAL A 12 7.96 1.72 -13.32
C VAL A 12 7.05 0.53 -13.65
N ALA A 13 5.73 0.67 -13.48
CA ALA A 13 4.78 -0.37 -13.86
C ALA A 13 4.89 -0.73 -15.34
N ARG A 14 5.02 0.26 -16.22
CA ARG A 14 5.18 0.02 -17.66
C ARG A 14 6.48 -0.71 -17.98
N VAL A 15 7.58 -0.38 -17.32
CA VAL A 15 8.85 -1.12 -17.45
C VAL A 15 8.68 -2.58 -17.04
N VAL A 16 7.99 -2.84 -15.92
CA VAL A 16 7.68 -4.21 -15.48
C VAL A 16 6.89 -4.97 -16.54
N GLU A 17 5.87 -4.35 -17.13
CA GLU A 17 5.06 -4.96 -18.20
C GLU A 17 5.91 -5.30 -19.44
N ILE A 18 6.77 -4.39 -19.87
CA ILE A 18 7.65 -4.60 -21.04
C ILE A 18 8.62 -5.76 -20.78
N VAL A 19 9.24 -5.79 -19.60
CA VAL A 19 10.25 -6.81 -19.27
C VAL A 19 9.63 -8.18 -19.05
N THR A 20 8.40 -8.25 -18.52
CA THR A 20 7.74 -9.53 -18.19
C THR A 20 6.79 -10.03 -19.28
N GLY A 21 6.36 -9.18 -20.19
CA GLY A 21 5.32 -9.49 -21.17
C GLY A 21 3.91 -9.66 -20.55
N LYS A 22 3.75 -9.36 -19.24
CA LYS A 22 2.50 -9.51 -18.49
C LYS A 22 1.99 -8.15 -18.04
N ARG A 23 0.69 -8.04 -17.77
CA ARG A 23 0.11 -6.83 -17.16
C ARG A 23 0.64 -6.66 -15.73
N PHE A 24 0.83 -5.41 -15.30
CA PHE A 24 1.35 -5.13 -13.95
C PHE A 24 0.53 -5.76 -12.82
N PRO A 25 -0.82 -5.75 -12.82
CA PRO A 25 -1.62 -6.45 -11.81
C PRO A 25 -1.35 -7.96 -11.73
N GLU A 26 -1.10 -8.62 -12.86
CA GLU A 26 -0.79 -10.04 -12.93
C GLU A 26 0.57 -10.34 -12.30
N VAL A 27 1.56 -9.51 -12.61
CA VAL A 27 2.91 -9.64 -12.03
C VAL A 27 2.87 -9.42 -10.52
N LEU A 28 2.13 -8.39 -10.06
CA LEU A 28 1.96 -8.09 -8.65
C LEU A 28 1.29 -9.26 -7.91
N ASP A 29 0.21 -9.79 -8.46
CA ASP A 29 -0.51 -10.92 -7.91
C ASP A 29 0.40 -12.15 -7.78
N GLU A 30 1.08 -12.51 -8.85
CA GLU A 30 1.94 -13.69 -8.92
C GLU A 30 3.17 -13.60 -8.01
N LYS A 31 3.82 -12.42 -7.99
CA LYS A 31 5.11 -12.24 -7.30
C LYS A 31 5.01 -11.79 -5.86
N LEU A 32 3.89 -11.18 -5.46
CA LEU A 32 3.74 -10.59 -4.14
C LEU A 32 2.44 -11.00 -3.44
N LEU A 33 1.26 -10.75 -4.05
CA LEU A 33 0.00 -10.90 -3.34
C LEU A 33 -0.31 -12.36 -3.00
N LYS A 34 -0.22 -13.27 -3.96
CA LYS A 34 -0.43 -14.71 -3.73
C LYS A 34 0.57 -15.30 -2.74
N PRO A 35 1.89 -15.10 -2.87
CA PRO A 35 2.83 -15.60 -1.88
C PRO A 35 2.55 -15.11 -0.46
N LEU A 36 2.10 -13.85 -0.29
CA LEU A 36 1.76 -13.28 1.02
C LEU A 36 0.36 -13.67 1.51
N GLY A 37 -0.46 -14.34 0.70
CA GLY A 37 -1.85 -14.62 1.03
C GLY A 37 -2.70 -13.35 1.15
N MET A 38 -2.40 -12.31 0.35
CA MET A 38 -3.12 -11.03 0.31
C MET A 38 -4.31 -11.12 -0.66
N SER A 39 -5.27 -12.00 -0.33
CA SER A 39 -6.41 -12.34 -1.21
C SER A 39 -7.41 -11.20 -1.42
N ASP A 40 -7.40 -10.22 -0.54
CA ASP A 40 -8.31 -9.09 -0.55
C ASP A 40 -7.64 -7.79 -1.04
N THR A 41 -6.52 -7.93 -1.74
CA THR A 41 -5.77 -6.82 -2.32
C THR A 41 -5.75 -6.91 -3.84
N THR A 42 -6.19 -5.85 -4.54
CA THR A 42 -6.26 -5.86 -6.00
C THR A 42 -6.35 -4.47 -6.60
N PHE A 43 -5.92 -4.35 -7.85
CA PHE A 43 -6.23 -3.20 -8.71
C PHE A 43 -7.57 -3.35 -9.46
N GLU A 44 -8.07 -4.56 -9.58
CA GLU A 44 -9.24 -4.92 -10.39
C GLU A 44 -10.29 -5.62 -9.48
N PRO A 45 -10.98 -4.86 -8.61
CA PRO A 45 -11.95 -5.44 -7.70
C PRO A 45 -13.13 -6.07 -8.45
N LYS A 46 -13.61 -7.21 -7.92
CA LYS A 46 -14.81 -7.90 -8.38
C LYS A 46 -15.95 -7.68 -7.38
N LEU A 47 -17.18 -7.92 -7.83
CA LEU A 47 -18.37 -7.73 -7.01
C LEU A 47 -18.33 -8.51 -5.69
N GLU A 48 -17.90 -9.78 -5.72
CA GLU A 48 -17.80 -10.62 -4.51
C GLU A 48 -16.84 -10.03 -3.47
N LEU A 49 -15.73 -9.45 -3.92
CA LEU A 49 -14.79 -8.78 -3.03
C LEU A 49 -15.43 -7.53 -2.40
N MET A 50 -16.16 -6.76 -3.19
CA MET A 50 -16.85 -5.55 -2.72
C MET A 50 -17.95 -5.88 -1.72
N LYS A 51 -18.71 -6.95 -1.94
CA LYS A 51 -19.72 -7.47 -1.00
C LYS A 51 -19.13 -7.95 0.32
N ARG A 52 -18.02 -8.68 0.26
CA ARG A 52 -17.32 -9.18 1.46
C ARG A 52 -16.76 -8.04 2.31
N HIS A 53 -16.43 -6.91 1.70
CA HIS A 53 -15.88 -5.73 2.35
C HIS A 53 -16.69 -4.46 2.01
N PRO A 54 -17.91 -4.29 2.53
CA PRO A 54 -18.80 -3.18 2.16
C PRO A 54 -18.23 -1.79 2.49
N ARG A 55 -17.21 -1.71 3.35
CA ARG A 55 -16.49 -0.47 3.66
C ARG A 55 -15.32 -0.19 2.72
N TYR A 56 -15.16 -0.95 1.69
CA TYR A 56 -14.05 -0.82 0.73
C TYR A 56 -14.00 0.55 0.04
N ALA A 57 -15.15 1.11 -0.24
CA ALA A 57 -15.26 2.46 -0.75
C ALA A 57 -16.56 3.09 -0.27
N LYS A 58 -16.49 4.23 0.40
CA LYS A 58 -17.66 4.95 0.94
C LYS A 58 -18.77 5.14 -0.08
N HIS A 59 -18.41 5.40 -1.33
CA HIS A 59 -19.37 5.61 -2.42
C HIS A 59 -20.00 4.33 -2.97
N ILE A 60 -19.67 3.16 -2.40
CA ILE A 60 -20.26 1.86 -2.79
C ILE A 60 -21.04 1.23 -1.62
N ALA A 61 -20.78 1.67 -0.39
CA ALA A 61 -21.36 1.06 0.81
C ALA A 61 -22.89 1.03 0.84
N ASP A 62 -23.53 2.03 0.20
CA ASP A 62 -24.99 2.20 0.18
C ASP A 62 -25.61 1.80 -1.17
N ARG A 63 -24.85 1.08 -2.05
CA ARG A 63 -25.30 0.69 -3.38
C ARG A 63 -25.70 -0.77 -3.45
N ASP A 64 -26.68 -1.07 -4.29
CA ASP A 64 -27.04 -2.44 -4.63
C ASP A 64 -26.01 -3.09 -5.58
N ASP A 65 -26.19 -4.39 -5.85
CA ASP A 65 -25.27 -5.18 -6.68
C ASP A 65 -25.19 -4.68 -8.13
N GLU A 66 -26.28 -4.18 -8.68
CA GLU A 66 -26.34 -3.65 -10.05
C GLU A 66 -25.55 -2.34 -10.15
N GLU A 67 -25.75 -1.44 -9.21
CA GLU A 67 -25.01 -0.17 -9.13
C GLU A 67 -23.51 -0.39 -8.91
N ILE A 68 -23.13 -1.37 -8.06
CA ILE A 68 -21.72 -1.74 -7.86
C ILE A 68 -21.13 -2.30 -9.14
N SER A 69 -21.83 -3.20 -9.82
CA SER A 69 -21.39 -3.81 -11.07
C SER A 69 -21.22 -2.76 -12.17
N ALA A 70 -22.19 -1.85 -12.31
CA ALA A 70 -22.10 -0.74 -13.26
C ALA A 70 -20.90 0.19 -12.99
N TYR A 71 -20.62 0.46 -11.71
CA TYR A 71 -19.45 1.23 -11.28
C TYR A 71 -18.13 0.53 -11.64
N LEU A 72 -18.04 -0.78 -11.42
CA LEU A 72 -16.83 -1.57 -11.74
C LEU A 72 -16.58 -1.61 -13.25
N GLU A 73 -17.62 -1.82 -14.05
CA GLU A 73 -17.53 -1.81 -15.51
C GLU A 73 -17.16 -0.42 -16.05
N LYS A 74 -17.73 0.64 -15.48
CA LYS A 74 -17.33 2.01 -15.81
C LYS A 74 -15.85 2.25 -15.53
N ARG A 75 -15.37 1.86 -14.35
CA ARG A 75 -13.94 1.97 -13.97
C ARG A 75 -13.02 1.24 -14.94
N LYS A 76 -13.37 0.00 -15.27
CA LYS A 76 -12.63 -0.83 -16.23
C LYS A 76 -12.54 -0.17 -17.60
N ARG A 77 -13.67 0.35 -18.12
CA ARG A 77 -13.74 1.04 -19.41
C ARG A 77 -12.94 2.35 -19.42
N GLU A 78 -13.05 3.16 -18.37
CA GLU A 78 -12.35 4.44 -18.26
C GLU A 78 -10.84 4.26 -18.11
N SER A 79 -10.39 3.19 -17.47
CA SER A 79 -8.97 2.88 -17.33
C SER A 79 -8.30 2.50 -18.67
N LYS A 80 -9.06 2.11 -19.68
CA LYS A 80 -8.54 1.60 -20.98
C LYS A 80 -7.44 0.54 -20.80
N GLY A 81 -7.57 -0.28 -19.76
CA GLY A 81 -6.58 -1.29 -19.40
C GLY A 81 -5.34 -0.76 -18.66
N PHE A 82 -5.25 0.56 -18.47
CA PHE A 82 -4.17 1.15 -17.67
C PHE A 82 -4.51 1.16 -16.18
N VAL A 83 -3.56 0.77 -15.36
CA VAL A 83 -3.72 0.74 -13.91
C VAL A 83 -3.02 1.93 -13.27
N ASN A 84 -3.75 2.72 -12.51
CA ASN A 84 -3.15 3.79 -11.71
C ASN A 84 -2.39 3.21 -10.51
N THR A 85 -1.13 2.87 -10.72
CA THR A 85 -0.27 2.25 -9.71
C THR A 85 0.07 3.16 -8.54
N ALA A 86 -0.23 4.45 -8.63
CA ALA A 86 0.04 5.42 -7.56
C ALA A 86 -1.10 5.55 -6.53
N GLY A 87 -2.28 4.94 -6.77
CA GLY A 87 -3.36 5.16 -5.82
C GLY A 87 -4.63 4.35 -6.04
N ALA A 88 -4.67 3.44 -7.02
CA ALA A 88 -5.87 2.65 -7.29
C ALA A 88 -5.88 1.25 -6.66
N LEU A 89 -4.83 0.86 -5.93
CA LEU A 89 -4.81 -0.41 -5.22
C LEU A 89 -5.84 -0.38 -4.09
N ILE A 90 -6.67 -1.40 -4.04
CA ILE A 90 -7.64 -1.66 -2.99
C ILE A 90 -7.06 -2.76 -2.10
N SER A 91 -7.20 -2.61 -0.77
CA SER A 91 -6.65 -3.56 0.19
C SER A 91 -7.43 -3.54 1.51
N THR A 92 -7.13 -4.47 2.40
CA THR A 92 -7.62 -4.53 3.78
C THR A 92 -6.48 -4.25 4.77
N PRO A 93 -6.78 -3.90 6.04
CA PRO A 93 -5.76 -3.78 7.07
C PRO A 93 -4.95 -5.06 7.24
N ASP A 94 -5.61 -6.22 7.24
CA ASP A 94 -4.96 -7.53 7.43
C ASP A 94 -3.95 -7.83 6.33
N ASP A 95 -4.31 -7.58 5.08
CA ASP A 95 -3.40 -7.78 3.96
C ASP A 95 -2.21 -6.81 4.01
N LEU A 96 -2.48 -5.54 4.35
CA LEU A 96 -1.38 -4.57 4.48
C LEU A 96 -0.45 -4.90 5.65
N VAL A 97 -0.95 -5.48 6.74
CA VAL A 97 -0.10 -5.98 7.82
C VAL A 97 0.85 -7.07 7.30
N LYS A 98 0.38 -8.02 6.49
CA LYS A 98 1.23 -9.04 5.86
C LYS A 98 2.33 -8.40 5.00
N PHE A 99 1.96 -7.41 4.18
CA PHE A 99 2.91 -6.67 3.37
C PHE A 99 3.97 -5.97 4.21
N TYR A 100 3.58 -5.21 5.22
CA TYR A 100 4.52 -4.48 6.07
C TYR A 100 5.40 -5.42 6.92
N ARG A 101 4.84 -6.55 7.39
CA ARG A 101 5.64 -7.57 8.09
C ARG A 101 6.70 -8.23 7.21
N LEU A 102 6.47 -8.37 5.92
CA LEU A 102 7.52 -8.84 5.00
C LEU A 102 8.76 -7.93 5.07
N HIS A 103 8.58 -6.63 5.28
CA HIS A 103 9.68 -5.68 5.39
C HIS A 103 10.45 -5.81 6.73
N SER A 104 9.76 -5.94 7.87
CA SER A 104 10.41 -6.17 9.18
C SER A 104 11.10 -7.53 9.23
N LEU A 105 10.56 -8.53 8.57
CA LEU A 105 11.16 -9.86 8.43
C LEU A 105 12.27 -9.91 7.36
N ARG A 106 12.77 -8.75 6.93
CA ARG A 106 13.87 -8.61 5.96
C ARG A 106 13.60 -9.34 4.63
N GLY A 107 12.37 -9.30 4.18
CA GLY A 107 11.94 -9.93 2.92
C GLY A 107 11.76 -11.43 2.99
N LYS A 108 11.73 -12.03 4.18
CA LYS A 108 11.49 -13.47 4.36
C LYS A 108 10.02 -13.77 4.55
N LEU A 109 9.58 -14.87 3.95
CA LEU A 109 8.25 -15.44 4.13
C LEU A 109 8.40 -16.94 4.37
N ALA A 110 7.88 -17.44 5.50
CA ALA A 110 7.98 -18.85 5.91
C ALA A 110 9.42 -19.41 5.79
N GLY A 111 10.40 -18.61 6.18
CA GLY A 111 11.83 -18.98 6.12
C GLY A 111 12.52 -18.74 4.76
N ASN A 112 11.77 -18.57 3.67
CA ASN A 112 12.30 -18.34 2.34
C ASN A 112 12.46 -16.86 2.03
N GLN A 113 13.52 -16.50 1.27
CA GLN A 113 13.76 -15.11 0.86
C GLN A 113 12.89 -14.75 -0.34
N LEU A 114 11.81 -14.00 -0.12
CA LEU A 114 10.92 -13.50 -1.18
C LEU A 114 11.49 -12.23 -1.83
N ILE A 115 11.98 -11.28 -1.02
CA ILE A 115 12.64 -10.07 -1.50
C ILE A 115 14.09 -10.05 -1.01
N PRO A 116 15.08 -9.96 -1.90
CA PRO A 116 16.48 -9.90 -1.49
C PRO A 116 16.76 -8.72 -0.55
N VAL A 117 17.54 -8.95 0.51
CA VAL A 117 17.87 -7.92 1.52
C VAL A 117 18.48 -6.67 0.88
N LYS A 118 19.35 -6.85 -0.14
CA LYS A 118 19.95 -5.74 -0.88
C LYS A 118 18.93 -4.85 -1.60
N VAL A 119 17.80 -5.43 -2.02
CA VAL A 119 16.71 -4.67 -2.66
C VAL A 119 15.98 -3.85 -1.60
N LEU A 120 15.65 -4.44 -0.43
CA LEU A 120 15.03 -3.72 0.67
C LEU A 120 15.90 -2.56 1.16
N ALA A 121 17.20 -2.78 1.31
CA ALA A 121 18.12 -1.71 1.71
C ALA A 121 18.04 -0.50 0.77
N LYS A 122 17.97 -0.75 -0.54
CA LYS A 122 17.78 0.33 -1.54
C LYS A 122 16.43 1.04 -1.44
N LEU A 123 15.36 0.35 -1.04
CA LEU A 123 14.04 0.97 -0.85
C LEU A 123 14.08 2.01 0.28
N TYR A 124 14.90 1.81 1.29
CA TYR A 124 15.01 2.68 2.47
C TYR A 124 16.15 3.68 2.39
N GLU A 125 16.96 3.61 1.38
CA GLU A 125 18.01 4.60 1.15
C GLU A 125 17.40 5.95 0.80
N LYS A 126 17.72 6.98 1.60
CA LYS A 126 17.20 8.33 1.38
C LYS A 126 17.64 8.86 0.02
N GLN A 127 16.68 9.23 -0.79
CA GLN A 127 16.96 9.75 -2.12
C GLN A 127 17.51 11.17 -2.07
N PRO A 128 18.52 11.51 -2.89
CA PRO A 128 19.11 12.85 -2.93
C PRO A 128 18.07 13.94 -3.16
N GLY A 129 18.09 14.97 -2.34
CA GLY A 129 17.16 16.11 -2.41
C GLY A 129 15.74 15.81 -1.91
N SER A 130 15.46 14.59 -1.44
CA SER A 130 14.15 14.25 -0.85
C SER A 130 14.03 14.77 0.59
N THR A 131 12.78 15.05 1.00
CA THR A 131 12.44 15.41 2.39
C THR A 131 12.18 14.16 3.24
N GLY A 132 13.08 13.15 3.15
CA GLY A 132 12.99 11.92 3.90
C GLY A 132 12.16 10.84 3.19
N TYR A 133 12.40 10.65 1.89
CA TYR A 133 11.87 9.53 1.11
C TYR A 133 12.98 8.65 0.58
N GLY A 134 12.75 7.33 0.66
CA GLY A 134 13.44 6.32 -0.11
C GLY A 134 12.71 6.05 -1.44
N LEU A 135 12.85 4.84 -1.96
CA LEU A 135 12.11 4.41 -3.16
C LEU A 135 10.73 3.88 -2.76
N GLY A 136 9.74 4.78 -2.71
CA GLY A 136 8.35 4.45 -2.39
C GLY A 136 8.00 4.53 -0.90
N PHE A 137 8.96 4.67 0.00
CA PHE A 137 8.73 4.77 1.43
C PHE A 137 9.08 6.15 1.98
N LYS A 138 8.24 6.68 2.83
CA LYS A 138 8.57 7.77 3.74
C LYS A 138 9.40 7.21 4.90
N LEU A 139 10.51 7.87 5.22
CA LEU A 139 11.39 7.49 6.32
C LEU A 139 11.05 8.32 7.56
N TYR A 140 10.83 7.66 8.68
CA TYR A 140 10.49 8.26 9.98
C TYR A 140 11.58 7.90 10.99
N GLY A 141 12.72 8.57 10.90
CA GLY A 141 13.93 8.20 11.67
C GLY A 141 14.66 7.01 11.07
N ASP A 142 15.38 6.26 11.91
CA ASP A 142 16.35 5.25 11.46
C ASP A 142 15.75 3.86 11.17
N ALA A 143 14.58 3.58 11.72
CA ALA A 143 14.02 2.24 11.66
C ALA A 143 12.55 2.18 11.23
N VAL A 144 11.82 3.28 11.24
CA VAL A 144 10.40 3.28 10.90
C VAL A 144 10.22 3.79 9.47
N VAL A 145 9.57 2.99 8.65
CA VAL A 145 9.25 3.32 7.27
C VAL A 145 7.77 3.10 6.99
N GLY A 146 7.23 3.79 6.00
CA GLY A 146 5.82 3.61 5.62
C GLY A 146 5.37 4.61 4.59
N HIS A 147 4.06 4.67 4.36
CA HIS A 147 3.47 5.66 3.46
C HIS A 147 2.04 5.99 3.88
N GLY A 148 1.58 7.20 3.53
CA GLY A 148 0.20 7.63 3.71
C GLY A 148 -0.49 7.88 2.38
N GLY A 149 -1.81 7.70 2.35
CA GLY A 149 -2.64 7.96 1.19
C GLY A 149 -3.50 9.22 1.32
N ALA A 150 -3.97 9.73 0.18
CA ALA A 150 -4.79 10.95 0.11
C ALA A 150 -6.14 10.83 0.82
N SER A 151 -6.65 9.61 1.00
CA SER A 151 -7.89 9.32 1.74
C SER A 151 -7.71 9.20 3.26
N GLY A 152 -6.53 9.58 3.80
CA GLY A 152 -6.24 9.51 5.23
C GLY A 152 -5.66 8.17 5.68
N THR A 153 -5.37 7.28 4.76
CA THR A 153 -4.75 6.00 5.05
C THR A 153 -3.29 6.17 5.47
N ILE A 154 -2.80 5.30 6.33
CA ILE A 154 -1.40 5.21 6.74
C ILE A 154 -1.04 3.75 7.03
N GLY A 155 0.12 3.32 6.55
CA GLY A 155 0.77 2.09 6.98
C GLY A 155 2.22 2.39 7.33
N VAL A 156 2.68 1.91 8.46
CA VAL A 156 4.06 2.05 8.94
C VAL A 156 4.55 0.76 9.57
N VAL A 157 5.83 0.53 9.45
CA VAL A 157 6.51 -0.61 10.07
C VAL A 157 7.79 -0.17 10.76
N ASP A 158 8.00 -0.67 11.96
CA ASP A 158 9.27 -0.61 12.67
C ASP A 158 10.10 -1.84 12.26
N LEU A 159 11.16 -1.59 11.50
CA LEU A 159 12.01 -2.63 10.93
C LEU A 159 12.89 -3.33 11.99
N LYS A 160 13.06 -2.74 13.16
CA LYS A 160 13.86 -3.32 14.25
C LYS A 160 13.04 -4.21 15.17
N ASN A 161 11.78 -3.80 15.44
CA ASN A 161 10.97 -4.42 16.48
C ASN A 161 9.80 -5.25 15.95
N ASP A 162 9.71 -5.51 14.64
CA ASP A 162 8.62 -6.23 13.96
C ASP A 162 7.22 -5.71 14.36
N ARG A 163 7.06 -4.39 14.36
CA ARG A 163 5.79 -3.74 14.71
C ARG A 163 5.21 -3.06 13.50
N VAL A 164 3.93 -3.28 13.28
CA VAL A 164 3.19 -2.71 12.14
C VAL A 164 1.96 -1.99 12.66
N VAL A 165 1.71 -0.79 12.12
CA VAL A 165 0.45 -0.08 12.33
C VAL A 165 -0.14 0.26 10.96
N VAL A 166 -1.39 -0.14 10.76
CA VAL A 166 -2.18 0.18 9.58
C VAL A 166 -3.47 0.87 10.02
N ILE A 167 -3.72 2.04 9.45
CA ILE A 167 -4.97 2.79 9.65
C ILE A 167 -5.54 3.09 8.28
N LEU A 168 -6.73 2.55 8.00
CA LEU A 168 -7.44 2.82 6.76
C LEU A 168 -8.64 3.70 7.04
N THR A 169 -8.81 4.74 6.23
CA THR A 169 -9.96 5.64 6.27
C THR A 169 -10.48 5.91 4.87
N GLN A 170 -11.72 6.32 4.76
CA GLN A 170 -12.38 6.70 3.52
C GLN A 170 -12.74 8.20 3.51
N ALA A 171 -11.89 9.03 4.09
CA ALA A 171 -12.07 10.46 4.06
C ALA A 171 -11.75 11.01 2.66
N GLY A 172 -12.60 11.88 2.11
CA GLY A 172 -12.32 12.58 0.85
C GLY A 172 -11.04 13.42 0.96
N SER A 173 -10.36 13.65 -0.16
CA SER A 173 -9.02 14.26 -0.20
C SER A 173 -8.89 15.58 0.56
N THR A 174 -9.92 16.43 0.57
CA THR A 174 -9.94 17.71 1.28
C THR A 174 -10.15 17.50 2.79
N ALA A 175 -11.05 16.61 3.19
CA ALA A 175 -11.33 16.26 4.57
C ALA A 175 -10.23 15.34 5.19
N ALA A 176 -9.47 14.66 4.37
CA ALA A 176 -8.47 13.70 4.81
C ALA A 176 -7.19 14.33 5.39
N ARG A 177 -6.88 15.58 5.07
CA ARG A 177 -5.62 16.22 5.52
C ARG A 177 -5.43 16.21 7.04
N PRO A 178 -6.43 16.57 7.87
CA PRO A 178 -6.32 16.45 9.33
C PRO A 178 -6.18 14.98 9.76
N PHE A 179 -6.93 14.06 9.15
CA PHE A 179 -6.88 12.63 9.46
C PHE A 179 -5.54 12.01 9.11
N THR A 180 -4.97 12.33 7.95
CA THR A 180 -3.64 11.84 7.55
C THR A 180 -2.56 12.29 8.52
N ARG A 181 -2.63 13.55 8.97
CA ARG A 181 -1.65 14.10 9.94
C ARG A 181 -1.84 13.46 11.32
N ARG A 182 -3.09 13.35 11.81
CA ARG A 182 -3.44 12.70 13.09
C ARG A 182 -3.13 11.21 13.06
N GLY A 183 -3.56 10.49 12.03
CA GLY A 183 -3.32 9.06 11.86
C GLY A 183 -1.83 8.74 11.85
N ARG A 184 -1.03 9.54 11.15
CA ARG A 184 0.43 9.39 11.16
C ARG A 184 1.00 9.60 12.57
N LYS A 185 0.61 10.66 13.25
CA LYS A 185 1.06 10.94 14.61
C LYS A 185 0.70 9.77 15.53
N LEU A 186 -0.56 9.33 15.51
CA LEU A 186 -1.04 8.19 16.29
C LEU A 186 -0.29 6.89 15.97
N ALA A 187 -0.08 6.58 14.70
CA ALA A 187 0.66 5.39 14.29
C ALA A 187 2.10 5.37 14.83
N LEU A 188 2.79 6.51 14.77
CA LEU A 188 4.15 6.65 15.30
C LEU A 188 4.17 6.62 16.84
N GLU A 189 3.18 7.20 17.51
CA GLU A 189 3.02 7.13 18.96
C GLU A 189 2.74 5.71 19.45
N ILE A 190 1.90 4.95 18.73
CA ILE A 190 1.65 3.53 19.04
C ILE A 190 2.94 2.72 18.92
N LEU A 191 3.71 2.93 17.85
CA LEU A 191 5.00 2.26 17.69
C LEU A 191 5.98 2.62 18.82
N ALA A 192 6.02 3.88 19.27
CA ALA A 192 6.91 4.35 20.32
C ALA A 192 6.49 3.85 21.72
N LYS A 193 5.22 3.99 22.10
CA LYS A 193 4.74 3.66 23.45
C LYS A 193 4.93 2.20 23.88
N HIS A 194 4.98 1.28 22.91
CA HIS A 194 5.22 -0.13 23.22
C HIS A 194 6.70 -0.47 23.40
N MET A 195 7.61 0.51 23.27
CA MET A 195 9.02 0.30 23.59
C MET A 195 9.28 0.28 25.11
N ASP A 196 8.44 0.98 25.89
CA ASP A 196 8.62 1.16 27.33
C ASP A 196 7.87 0.11 28.18
N SER A 197 7.07 -0.78 27.55
CA SER A 197 6.16 -1.71 28.26
C SER A 197 6.46 -3.20 28.06
N LEU A 198 7.60 -3.55 27.48
CA LEU A 198 8.04 -4.94 27.41
C LEU A 198 9.08 -5.21 28.51
N PRO A 199 8.89 -6.32 29.26
CA PRO A 199 9.82 -6.72 30.32
C PRO A 199 11.18 -7.09 29.76
#